data_af44aa937aadcbeb9dbee8d0df3f2674
#
_entry.id   af44aa937aadcbeb9dbee8d0df3f2674
#
_cell.length_a   1.000
_cell.length_b   1.000
_cell.length_c   1.000
_cell.angle_alpha   90.00
_cell.angle_beta   90.00
_cell.angle_gamma   90.00
#
_symmetry.space_group_name_H-M   'P 1'
#
loop_
_entity.id
_entity.type
_entity.pdbx_description
1 polymer ?
#
loop_
_entity_poly.entity_id
_entity_poly.type
_entity_poly.pdbx_seq_one_letter_code
_entity_poly.pdbx_strand_id
1 'polypeptide(L)'
;MSDMNTVNTAAEPQDDVILALEDVSKYFGQVIALSGVTLRLKRGEVHCLLGDNGAGKSTLIKTLAGVHKPSSGQYLVDGKPVLFESPKDALDLGIATVYQDLALVPLLSVARNFFMGREPQKKLFGFLNVMDLETCATTARDKLAEMGINVRDPHQPIGTMSGGEKQCLAIARAIHFGARVLILDEPTAALGVKQSFNVLKLIHTARAKGISVIFITHNVHHAYPIGDSFTLLNRGKSLGTFTKETISKDEVLDMMAGGAEMQKMIGELEGAEI
;
A
#
# COMPACT_ATOMS: atom_id res chain seq x y z
N MET A 1 39.13 -12.29 15.79
CA MET A 1 38.23 -12.07 16.93
C MET A 1 37.74 -10.64 16.79
N SER A 2 36.61 -10.47 16.23
CA SER A 2 35.91 -9.18 16.18
C SER A 2 34.42 -9.47 16.31
N ASP A 3 33.87 -8.89 17.35
CA ASP A 3 32.53 -9.10 17.87
C ASP A 3 31.47 -8.73 16.83
N MET A 4 30.64 -9.67 16.49
CA MET A 4 29.37 -9.41 15.81
C MET A 4 28.46 -8.67 16.80
N ASN A 5 28.21 -7.40 16.53
CA ASN A 5 27.18 -6.61 17.17
C ASN A 5 25.82 -7.26 16.91
N THR A 6 25.34 -8.01 17.88
CA THR A 6 23.93 -8.39 17.99
C THR A 6 23.13 -7.11 18.22
N VAL A 7 22.43 -6.66 17.19
CA VAL A 7 21.42 -5.59 17.33
C VAL A 7 20.34 -6.11 18.27
N ASN A 8 20.37 -5.58 19.48
CA ASN A 8 19.39 -5.85 20.52
C ASN A 8 18.05 -5.23 20.10
N THR A 9 17.15 -6.00 19.49
CA THR A 9 15.77 -5.60 19.25
C THR A 9 15.04 -5.59 20.59
N ALA A 10 15.08 -4.45 21.27
CA ALA A 10 14.16 -4.19 22.37
C ALA A 10 12.74 -4.36 21.84
N ALA A 11 11.95 -5.23 22.48
CA ALA A 11 10.55 -5.42 22.14
C ALA A 11 9.81 -4.09 22.34
N GLU A 12 9.42 -3.46 21.23
CA GLU A 12 8.58 -2.25 21.28
C GLU A 12 7.22 -2.58 21.92
N PRO A 13 6.57 -1.63 22.60
CA PRO A 13 5.27 -1.86 23.20
C PRO A 13 4.29 -2.37 22.14
N GLN A 14 3.73 -3.54 22.35
CA GLN A 14 2.78 -4.20 21.41
C GLN A 14 1.49 -3.40 21.18
N ASP A 15 1.17 -2.44 22.07
CA ASP A 15 -0.08 -1.67 22.00
C ASP A 15 -0.19 -0.68 20.85
N ASP A 16 0.93 -0.31 20.20
CA ASP A 16 0.93 0.66 19.09
C ASP A 16 0.93 0.02 17.69
N VAL A 17 1.09 -1.30 17.60
CA VAL A 17 1.12 -2.02 16.33
C VAL A 17 -0.30 -2.40 15.90
N ILE A 18 -0.73 -1.87 14.73
CA ILE A 18 -2.04 -2.20 14.16
C ILE A 18 -2.02 -3.48 13.35
N LEU A 19 -0.89 -3.77 12.67
CA LEU A 19 -0.72 -4.92 11.79
C LEU A 19 0.71 -5.45 11.89
N ALA A 20 0.87 -6.76 12.02
CA ALA A 20 2.18 -7.39 11.96
C ALA A 20 2.17 -8.69 11.15
N LEU A 21 3.27 -8.93 10.45
CA LEU A 21 3.66 -10.22 9.93
C LEU A 21 4.87 -10.70 10.73
N GLU A 22 4.84 -11.94 11.21
CA GLU A 22 5.93 -12.53 11.99
C GLU A 22 6.39 -13.82 11.32
N ASP A 23 7.62 -13.80 10.82
CA ASP A 23 8.29 -14.93 10.13
C ASP A 23 7.44 -15.53 8.99
N VAL A 24 6.76 -14.67 8.23
CA VAL A 24 5.83 -15.11 7.19
C VAL A 24 6.57 -15.59 5.96
N SER A 25 6.25 -16.83 5.56
CA SER A 25 6.73 -17.42 4.29
C SER A 25 5.56 -17.79 3.39
N LYS A 26 5.80 -17.75 2.07
CA LYS A 26 4.83 -18.17 1.06
C LYS A 26 5.49 -18.98 -0.04
N TYR A 27 4.97 -20.18 -0.24
CA TYR A 27 5.43 -21.11 -1.26
C TYR A 27 4.34 -21.35 -2.31
N PHE A 28 4.75 -21.45 -3.57
CA PHE A 28 3.92 -21.90 -4.69
C PHE A 28 4.59 -23.11 -5.34
N GLY A 29 4.20 -24.32 -4.90
CA GLY A 29 4.92 -25.54 -5.27
C GLY A 29 6.37 -25.47 -4.81
N GLN A 30 7.31 -25.50 -5.75
CA GLN A 30 8.76 -25.40 -5.49
C GLN A 30 9.29 -23.96 -5.42
N VAL A 31 8.44 -22.98 -5.75
CA VAL A 31 8.85 -21.57 -5.77
C VAL A 31 8.67 -20.96 -4.40
N ILE A 32 9.74 -20.44 -3.81
CA ILE A 32 9.74 -19.68 -2.57
C ILE A 32 9.53 -18.21 -2.94
N ALA A 33 8.30 -17.71 -2.75
CA ALA A 33 7.96 -16.33 -3.09
C ALA A 33 8.22 -15.36 -1.93
N LEU A 34 8.07 -15.83 -0.67
CA LEU A 34 8.45 -15.12 0.55
C LEU A 34 9.12 -16.10 1.51
N SER A 35 10.12 -15.66 2.25
CA SER A 35 10.89 -16.46 3.20
C SER A 35 11.17 -15.68 4.47
N GLY A 36 10.45 -15.97 5.55
CA GLY A 36 10.68 -15.40 6.88
C GLY A 36 10.50 -13.89 6.96
N VAL A 37 9.51 -13.33 6.26
CA VAL A 37 9.30 -11.88 6.23
C VAL A 37 8.61 -11.44 7.53
N THR A 38 9.26 -10.51 8.24
CA THR A 38 8.69 -9.82 9.40
C THR A 38 8.48 -8.35 9.04
N LEU A 39 7.27 -7.84 9.31
CA LEU A 39 6.89 -6.46 9.09
C LEU A 39 5.95 -6.03 10.22
N ARG A 40 6.15 -4.83 10.77
CA ARG A 40 5.26 -4.24 11.77
C ARG A 40 4.85 -2.85 11.33
N LEU A 41 3.55 -2.59 11.31
CA LEU A 41 2.95 -1.29 11.00
C LEU A 41 2.37 -0.69 12.27
N LYS A 42 2.83 0.49 12.65
CA LYS A 42 2.30 1.24 13.80
C LYS A 42 1.03 2.01 13.39
N ARG A 43 0.23 2.40 14.38
CA ARG A 43 -0.96 3.23 14.16
C ARG A 43 -0.55 4.61 13.65
N GLY A 44 -1.20 5.07 12.58
CA GLY A 44 -0.93 6.37 11.96
C GLY A 44 0.46 6.50 11.33
N GLU A 45 1.15 5.39 11.08
CA GLU A 45 2.45 5.34 10.40
C GLU A 45 2.27 5.23 8.88
N VAL A 46 3.22 5.81 8.16
CA VAL A 46 3.47 5.49 6.75
C VAL A 46 4.69 4.58 6.67
N HIS A 47 4.45 3.29 6.51
CA HIS A 47 5.48 2.28 6.34
C HIS A 47 5.74 2.04 4.85
N CYS A 48 6.94 2.30 4.38
CA CYS A 48 7.32 2.11 2.99
C CYS A 48 7.90 0.70 2.80
N LEU A 49 7.29 -0.08 1.92
CA LEU A 49 7.79 -1.36 1.46
C LEU A 49 8.50 -1.16 0.12
N LEU A 50 9.80 -1.27 0.13
CA LEU A 50 10.67 -0.99 -1.02
C LEU A 50 11.28 -2.29 -1.57
N GLY A 51 11.57 -2.30 -2.86
CA GLY A 51 12.23 -3.41 -3.51
C GLY A 51 12.05 -3.38 -5.02
N ASP A 52 12.93 -4.04 -5.73
CA ASP A 52 12.91 -4.14 -7.17
C ASP A 52 11.80 -5.04 -7.72
N ASN A 53 11.65 -5.10 -9.03
CA ASN A 53 10.77 -6.05 -9.69
C ASN A 53 11.24 -7.48 -9.38
N GLY A 54 10.28 -8.36 -9.01
CA GLY A 54 10.62 -9.71 -8.58
C GLY A 54 11.05 -9.85 -7.10
N ALA A 55 11.14 -8.76 -6.33
CA ALA A 55 11.51 -8.80 -4.92
C ALA A 55 10.50 -9.55 -4.01
N GLY A 56 9.28 -9.84 -4.49
CA GLY A 56 8.23 -10.50 -3.72
C GLY A 56 7.12 -9.55 -3.26
N LYS A 57 7.18 -8.26 -3.61
CA LYS A 57 6.21 -7.23 -3.19
C LYS A 57 4.76 -7.65 -3.47
N SER A 58 4.45 -8.08 -4.69
CA SER A 58 3.08 -8.46 -5.08
C SER A 58 2.57 -9.68 -4.29
N THR A 59 3.44 -10.62 -3.92
CA THR A 59 3.06 -11.75 -3.07
C THR A 59 2.77 -11.28 -1.65
N LEU A 60 3.59 -10.37 -1.11
CA LEU A 60 3.39 -9.80 0.21
C LEU A 60 2.10 -9.00 0.29
N ILE A 61 1.82 -8.14 -0.73
CA ILE A 61 0.56 -7.40 -0.85
C ILE A 61 -0.64 -8.35 -0.83
N LYS A 62 -0.61 -9.40 -1.66
CA LYS A 62 -1.69 -10.39 -1.73
C LYS A 62 -1.88 -11.15 -0.42
N THR A 63 -0.82 -11.37 0.33
CA THR A 63 -0.88 -11.95 1.67
C THR A 63 -1.51 -10.97 2.66
N LEU A 64 -1.08 -9.72 2.66
CA LEU A 64 -1.64 -8.67 3.51
C LEU A 64 -3.14 -8.41 3.20
N ALA A 65 -3.51 -8.46 1.92
CA ALA A 65 -4.88 -8.26 1.45
C ALA A 65 -5.81 -9.48 1.62
N GLY A 66 -5.32 -10.59 2.21
CA GLY A 66 -6.10 -11.81 2.41
C GLY A 66 -6.37 -12.63 1.13
N VAL A 67 -5.66 -12.34 0.01
CA VAL A 67 -5.74 -13.13 -1.24
C VAL A 67 -4.97 -14.43 -1.11
N HIS A 68 -3.82 -14.38 -0.41
CA HIS A 68 -2.97 -15.55 -0.17
C HIS A 68 -2.83 -15.82 1.32
N LYS A 69 -3.10 -17.05 1.74
CA LYS A 69 -2.75 -17.51 3.09
C LYS A 69 -1.24 -17.69 3.19
N PRO A 70 -0.60 -17.28 4.30
CA PRO A 70 0.78 -17.65 4.61
C PRO A 70 0.97 -19.17 4.55
N SER A 71 2.12 -19.64 4.11
CA SER A 71 2.50 -21.05 4.20
C SER A 71 3.10 -21.39 5.59
N SER A 72 3.72 -20.40 6.24
CA SER A 72 4.19 -20.44 7.64
C SER A 72 4.27 -19.02 8.20
N GLY A 73 4.49 -18.92 9.52
CA GLY A 73 4.50 -17.64 10.23
C GLY A 73 3.11 -17.21 10.66
N GLN A 74 3.00 -16.00 11.19
CA GLN A 74 1.77 -15.45 11.73
C GLN A 74 1.44 -14.08 11.13
N TYR A 75 0.14 -13.82 10.94
CA TYR A 75 -0.39 -12.51 10.62
C TYR A 75 -1.24 -12.04 11.80
N LEU A 76 -0.91 -10.87 12.34
CA LEU A 76 -1.58 -10.30 13.49
C LEU A 76 -2.25 -8.97 13.12
N VAL A 77 -3.46 -8.76 13.63
CA VAL A 77 -4.19 -7.48 13.57
C VAL A 77 -4.59 -7.11 14.99
N ASP A 78 -4.24 -5.89 15.42
CA ASP A 78 -4.43 -5.44 16.80
C ASP A 78 -3.88 -6.45 17.83
N GLY A 79 -2.69 -7.02 17.55
CA GLY A 79 -2.02 -8.01 18.40
C GLY A 79 -2.66 -9.41 18.41
N LYS A 80 -3.73 -9.64 17.63
CA LYS A 80 -4.43 -10.93 17.57
C LYS A 80 -4.09 -11.68 16.28
N PRO A 81 -3.73 -12.97 16.33
CA PRO A 81 -3.54 -13.77 15.15
C PRO A 81 -4.81 -13.84 14.30
N VAL A 82 -4.68 -13.63 13.01
CA VAL A 82 -5.78 -13.71 12.04
C VAL A 82 -5.41 -14.64 10.89
N LEU A 83 -6.40 -15.34 10.36
CA LEU A 83 -6.29 -16.13 9.15
C LEU A 83 -7.43 -15.73 8.22
N PHE A 84 -7.09 -15.04 7.13
CA PHE A 84 -8.07 -14.63 6.15
C PHE A 84 -8.41 -15.79 5.20
N GLU A 85 -9.71 -16.03 5.03
CA GLU A 85 -10.23 -16.96 4.03
C GLU A 85 -10.45 -16.25 2.67
N SER A 86 -10.64 -14.92 2.72
CA SER A 86 -10.91 -14.08 1.57
C SER A 86 -10.44 -12.64 1.77
N PRO A 87 -10.27 -11.86 0.68
CA PRO A 87 -10.00 -10.43 0.77
C PRO A 87 -11.08 -9.63 1.52
N LYS A 88 -12.30 -10.16 1.56
CA LYS A 88 -13.40 -9.55 2.30
C LYS A 88 -13.11 -9.53 3.80
N ASP A 89 -12.50 -10.57 4.34
CA ASP A 89 -12.19 -10.66 5.77
C ASP A 89 -11.19 -9.57 6.18
N ALA A 90 -10.18 -9.31 5.33
CA ALA A 90 -9.24 -8.20 5.54
C ALA A 90 -9.96 -6.85 5.48
N LEU A 91 -10.85 -6.68 4.49
CA LEU A 91 -11.62 -5.44 4.32
C LEU A 91 -12.58 -5.19 5.50
N ASP A 92 -13.19 -6.24 6.05
CA ASP A 92 -14.09 -6.16 7.21
C ASP A 92 -13.34 -5.77 8.49
N LEU A 93 -12.02 -6.02 8.57
CA LEU A 93 -11.12 -5.51 9.61
C LEU A 93 -10.56 -4.11 9.29
N GLY A 94 -11.02 -3.47 8.21
CA GLY A 94 -10.57 -2.14 7.80
C GLY A 94 -9.21 -2.12 7.08
N ILE A 95 -8.75 -3.25 6.54
CA ILE A 95 -7.53 -3.34 5.73
C ILE A 95 -7.94 -3.24 4.26
N ALA A 96 -7.74 -2.09 3.65
CA ALA A 96 -8.12 -1.83 2.26
C ALA A 96 -6.88 -1.74 1.36
N THR A 97 -6.93 -2.43 0.22
CA THR A 97 -5.84 -2.42 -0.76
C THR A 97 -6.27 -1.65 -2.01
N VAL A 98 -5.43 -0.71 -2.42
CA VAL A 98 -5.52 -0.03 -3.72
C VAL A 98 -4.38 -0.57 -4.57
N TYR A 99 -4.74 -1.40 -5.54
CA TYR A 99 -3.79 -2.01 -6.47
C TYR A 99 -3.37 -1.03 -7.56
N GLN A 100 -2.28 -1.30 -8.22
CA GLN A 100 -1.79 -0.55 -9.39
C GLN A 100 -2.86 -0.49 -10.50
N ASP A 101 -3.58 -1.59 -10.74
CA ASP A 101 -4.83 -1.59 -11.52
C ASP A 101 -5.99 -1.22 -10.58
N LEU A 102 -6.52 -0.03 -10.77
CA LEU A 102 -7.49 0.59 -9.85
C LEU A 102 -8.88 -0.07 -9.87
N ALA A 103 -9.12 -1.04 -10.75
CA ALA A 103 -10.42 -1.69 -10.94
C ALA A 103 -11.58 -0.68 -11.07
N LEU A 104 -11.36 0.38 -11.84
CA LEU A 104 -12.36 1.40 -12.16
C LEU A 104 -12.98 1.12 -13.53
N VAL A 105 -14.29 1.34 -13.64
CA VAL A 105 -15.02 1.13 -14.90
C VAL A 105 -15.08 2.44 -15.69
N PRO A 106 -14.35 2.58 -16.81
CA PRO A 106 -14.16 3.86 -17.49
C PRO A 106 -15.44 4.56 -17.94
N LEU A 107 -16.46 3.78 -18.31
CA LEU A 107 -17.74 4.30 -18.81
C LEU A 107 -18.74 4.67 -17.70
N LEU A 108 -18.51 4.21 -16.48
CA LEU A 108 -19.34 4.59 -15.34
C LEU A 108 -18.93 5.96 -14.81
N SER A 109 -19.91 6.67 -14.22
CA SER A 109 -19.66 7.97 -13.60
C SER A 109 -18.70 7.86 -12.41
N VAL A 110 -18.10 9.00 -12.04
CA VAL A 110 -17.28 9.15 -10.83
C VAL A 110 -18.05 8.68 -9.60
N ALA A 111 -19.30 9.12 -9.41
CA ALA A 111 -20.15 8.74 -8.30
C ALA A 111 -20.41 7.22 -8.25
N ARG A 112 -20.70 6.60 -9.38
CA ARG A 112 -20.94 5.16 -9.44
C ARG A 112 -19.66 4.35 -9.17
N ASN A 113 -18.50 4.78 -9.68
CA ASN A 113 -17.22 4.16 -9.35
C ASN A 113 -16.88 4.31 -7.87
N PHE A 114 -17.19 5.46 -7.26
CA PHE A 114 -16.92 5.70 -5.84
C PHE A 114 -17.68 4.72 -4.94
N PHE A 115 -18.97 4.46 -5.26
CA PHE A 115 -19.84 3.59 -4.48
C PHE A 115 -19.93 2.14 -4.98
N MET A 116 -19.18 1.75 -6.00
CA MET A 116 -19.30 0.42 -6.62
C MET A 116 -19.25 -0.71 -5.58
N GLY A 117 -20.32 -1.53 -5.52
CA GLY A 117 -20.51 -2.62 -4.58
C GLY A 117 -20.98 -2.20 -3.17
N ARG A 118 -21.20 -0.89 -2.93
CA ARG A 118 -21.72 -0.34 -1.66
C ARG A 118 -22.65 0.83 -1.95
N GLU A 119 -23.48 0.70 -2.97
CA GLU A 119 -24.34 1.78 -3.47
C GLU A 119 -25.44 2.12 -2.44
N PRO A 120 -25.61 3.41 -2.07
CA PRO A 120 -26.77 3.88 -1.34
C PRO A 120 -28.06 3.51 -2.05
N GLN A 121 -29.04 3.06 -1.29
CA GLN A 121 -30.34 2.66 -1.81
C GLN A 121 -31.45 3.54 -1.26
N LYS A 122 -32.45 3.82 -2.10
CA LYS A 122 -33.71 4.42 -1.68
C LYS A 122 -34.90 3.55 -2.08
N LYS A 123 -35.99 3.65 -1.32
CA LYS A 123 -37.22 2.94 -1.63
C LYS A 123 -38.02 3.69 -2.68
N LEU A 124 -38.26 3.04 -3.81
CA LEU A 124 -39.21 3.48 -4.82
C LEU A 124 -40.55 2.80 -4.56
N PHE A 125 -41.64 3.55 -4.55
CA PHE A 125 -43.00 3.08 -4.21
C PHE A 125 -43.11 2.35 -2.85
N GLY A 126 -42.17 2.64 -1.90
CA GLY A 126 -42.18 2.07 -0.55
C GLY A 126 -41.61 0.65 -0.42
N PHE A 127 -41.50 -0.14 -1.48
CA PHE A 127 -41.06 -1.53 -1.44
C PHE A 127 -39.89 -1.88 -2.37
N LEU A 128 -39.66 -1.16 -3.44
CA LEU A 128 -38.60 -1.45 -4.41
C LEU A 128 -37.34 -0.68 -4.05
N ASN A 129 -36.24 -1.42 -3.74
CA ASN A 129 -34.93 -0.80 -3.52
C ASN A 129 -34.28 -0.44 -4.85
N VAL A 130 -33.97 0.83 -5.04
CA VAL A 130 -33.23 1.34 -6.20
C VAL A 130 -32.01 2.13 -5.73
N MET A 131 -30.99 2.19 -6.57
CA MET A 131 -29.79 3.00 -6.29
C MET A 131 -30.16 4.48 -6.17
N ASP A 132 -29.70 5.12 -5.10
CA ASP A 132 -29.86 6.56 -4.92
C ASP A 132 -28.70 7.33 -5.57
N LEU A 133 -28.89 7.65 -6.84
CA LEU A 133 -27.86 8.33 -7.65
C LEU A 133 -27.56 9.75 -7.15
N GLU A 134 -28.52 10.43 -6.55
CA GLU A 134 -28.34 11.79 -6.03
C GLU A 134 -27.46 11.79 -4.77
N THR A 135 -27.77 10.89 -3.83
CA THR A 135 -26.92 10.68 -2.65
C THR A 135 -25.52 10.22 -3.06
N CYS A 136 -25.40 9.31 -4.06
CA CYS A 136 -24.09 8.91 -4.58
C CYS A 136 -23.30 10.12 -5.12
N ALA A 137 -23.92 10.99 -5.90
CA ALA A 137 -23.27 12.12 -6.55
C ALA A 137 -22.82 13.19 -5.54
N THR A 138 -23.71 13.58 -4.62
CA THR A 138 -23.42 14.58 -3.60
C THR A 138 -22.34 14.09 -2.64
N THR A 139 -22.49 12.87 -2.10
CA THR A 139 -21.51 12.30 -1.16
C THR A 139 -20.14 12.10 -1.82
N ALA A 140 -20.10 11.58 -3.05
CA ALA A 140 -18.82 11.40 -3.76
C ALA A 140 -18.11 12.75 -3.95
N ARG A 141 -18.83 13.79 -4.40
CA ARG A 141 -18.26 15.13 -4.58
C ARG A 141 -17.72 15.70 -3.28
N ASP A 142 -18.52 15.63 -2.20
CA ASP A 142 -18.16 16.22 -0.91
C ASP A 142 -16.94 15.49 -0.30
N LYS A 143 -16.93 14.14 -0.33
CA LYS A 143 -15.80 13.35 0.19
C LYS A 143 -14.53 13.52 -0.62
N LEU A 144 -14.63 13.67 -1.92
CA LEU A 144 -13.48 13.97 -2.78
C LEU A 144 -12.95 15.39 -2.52
N ALA A 145 -13.84 16.37 -2.34
CA ALA A 145 -13.47 17.75 -1.99
C ALA A 145 -12.77 17.83 -0.62
N GLU A 146 -13.23 17.09 0.41
CA GLU A 146 -12.57 16.98 1.73
C GLU A 146 -11.12 16.47 1.63
N MET A 147 -10.80 15.78 0.56
CA MET A 147 -9.45 15.23 0.27
C MET A 147 -8.67 16.08 -0.75
N GLY A 148 -9.20 17.27 -1.10
CA GLY A 148 -8.55 18.17 -2.04
C GLY A 148 -8.70 17.78 -3.51
N ILE A 149 -9.64 16.88 -3.83
CA ILE A 149 -9.91 16.42 -5.20
C ILE A 149 -11.16 17.16 -5.70
N ASN A 150 -10.97 18.08 -6.62
CA ASN A 150 -12.07 18.86 -7.16
C ASN A 150 -12.69 18.16 -8.39
N VAL A 151 -13.85 17.54 -8.21
CA VAL A 151 -14.63 16.92 -9.28
C VAL A 151 -15.67 17.92 -9.77
N ARG A 152 -15.56 18.33 -11.04
CA ARG A 152 -16.50 19.31 -11.64
C ARG A 152 -17.92 18.76 -11.72
N ASP A 153 -18.05 17.52 -12.21
CA ASP A 153 -19.33 16.83 -12.33
C ASP A 153 -19.18 15.38 -11.87
N PRO A 154 -19.84 14.98 -10.75
CA PRO A 154 -19.79 13.57 -10.29
C PRO A 154 -20.49 12.60 -11.25
N HIS A 155 -21.27 13.08 -12.22
CA HIS A 155 -21.90 12.24 -13.25
C HIS A 155 -21.00 12.02 -14.47
N GLN A 156 -19.88 12.76 -14.62
CA GLN A 156 -18.96 12.53 -15.73
C GLN A 156 -18.37 11.11 -15.70
N PRO A 157 -18.14 10.47 -16.88
CA PRO A 157 -17.46 9.19 -16.96
C PRO A 157 -16.04 9.29 -16.37
N ILE A 158 -15.66 8.31 -15.53
CA ILE A 158 -14.33 8.34 -14.90
C ILE A 158 -13.19 8.23 -15.92
N GLY A 159 -13.48 7.69 -17.11
CA GLY A 159 -12.52 7.65 -18.21
C GLY A 159 -11.96 9.01 -18.60
N THR A 160 -12.70 10.12 -18.36
CA THR A 160 -12.29 11.50 -18.64
C THR A 160 -11.31 12.08 -17.63
N MET A 161 -11.12 11.43 -16.47
CA MET A 161 -10.20 11.86 -15.43
C MET A 161 -8.76 11.46 -15.75
N SER A 162 -7.80 12.26 -15.29
CA SER A 162 -6.38 11.93 -15.36
C SER A 162 -6.04 10.72 -14.47
N GLY A 163 -4.90 10.07 -14.73
CA GLY A 163 -4.42 8.94 -13.92
C GLY A 163 -4.31 9.29 -12.44
N GLY A 164 -3.75 10.46 -12.12
CA GLY A 164 -3.63 10.92 -10.73
C GLY A 164 -4.97 11.17 -10.04
N GLU A 165 -5.97 11.70 -10.74
CA GLU A 165 -7.32 11.88 -10.20
C GLU A 165 -8.01 10.54 -9.94
N LYS A 166 -7.85 9.57 -10.84
CA LYS A 166 -8.33 8.19 -10.66
C LYS A 166 -7.69 7.53 -9.44
N GLN A 167 -6.39 7.67 -9.29
CA GLN A 167 -5.64 7.17 -8.14
C GLN A 167 -6.17 7.79 -6.83
N CYS A 168 -6.29 9.11 -6.80
CA CYS A 168 -6.82 9.81 -5.64
C CYS A 168 -8.26 9.39 -5.31
N LEU A 169 -9.11 9.16 -6.33
CA LEU A 169 -10.48 8.65 -6.13
C LEU A 169 -10.46 7.26 -5.48
N ALA A 170 -9.62 6.35 -5.94
CA ALA A 170 -9.54 5.00 -5.38
C ALA A 170 -9.10 5.02 -3.90
N ILE A 171 -8.13 5.87 -3.55
CA ILE A 171 -7.68 6.08 -2.16
C ILE A 171 -8.80 6.69 -1.33
N ALA A 172 -9.46 7.75 -1.84
CA ALA A 172 -10.55 8.43 -1.15
C ALA A 172 -11.73 7.50 -0.88
N ARG A 173 -12.06 6.63 -1.85
CA ARG A 173 -13.06 5.57 -1.71
C ARG A 173 -12.71 4.62 -0.57
N ALA A 174 -11.49 4.12 -0.50
CA ALA A 174 -11.06 3.22 0.56
C ALA A 174 -11.18 3.88 1.95
N ILE A 175 -10.78 5.14 2.07
CA ILE A 175 -10.89 5.92 3.30
C ILE A 175 -12.37 6.13 3.70
N HIS A 176 -13.24 6.49 2.74
CA HIS A 176 -14.66 6.70 2.98
C HIS A 176 -15.35 5.45 3.54
N PHE A 177 -14.95 4.28 3.07
CA PHE A 177 -15.51 3.00 3.51
C PHE A 177 -14.83 2.42 4.75
N GLY A 178 -14.08 3.21 5.51
CA GLY A 178 -13.63 2.87 6.86
C GLY A 178 -12.27 2.16 6.90
N ALA A 179 -11.40 2.41 5.92
CA ALA A 179 -10.04 1.89 5.99
C ALA A 179 -9.31 2.43 7.23
N ARG A 180 -8.78 1.54 8.05
CA ARG A 180 -7.85 1.80 9.17
C ARG A 180 -6.41 1.62 8.71
N VAL A 181 -6.22 0.69 7.78
CA VAL A 181 -4.97 0.40 7.10
C VAL A 181 -5.19 0.52 5.59
N LEU A 182 -4.38 1.33 4.93
CA LEU A 182 -4.32 1.45 3.48
C LEU A 182 -3.06 0.77 2.95
N ILE A 183 -3.23 -0.22 2.08
CA ILE A 183 -2.15 -0.81 1.31
C ILE A 183 -2.19 -0.22 -0.09
N LEU A 184 -1.13 0.48 -0.49
CA LEU A 184 -1.05 1.21 -1.76
C LEU A 184 0.05 0.59 -2.62
N ASP A 185 -0.35 -0.09 -3.70
CA ASP A 185 0.55 -0.77 -4.62
C ASP A 185 0.95 0.15 -5.77
N GLU A 186 2.21 0.61 -5.78
CA GLU A 186 2.79 1.51 -6.78
C GLU A 186 1.89 2.72 -7.12
N PRO A 187 1.35 3.47 -6.12
CA PRO A 187 0.29 4.45 -6.38
C PRO A 187 0.74 5.68 -7.16
N THR A 188 2.04 5.85 -7.36
CA THR A 188 2.62 6.95 -8.13
C THR A 188 3.28 6.48 -9.43
N ALA A 189 3.19 5.19 -9.77
CA ALA A 189 3.72 4.65 -11.02
C ALA A 189 2.98 5.26 -12.23
N ALA A 190 3.72 5.55 -13.28
CA ALA A 190 3.21 6.14 -14.53
C ALA A 190 2.48 7.49 -14.38
N LEU A 191 2.68 8.19 -13.26
CA LEU A 191 2.15 9.53 -13.03
C LEU A 191 3.21 10.60 -13.26
N GLY A 192 2.80 11.75 -13.80
CA GLY A 192 3.66 12.94 -13.88
C GLY A 192 3.92 13.53 -12.49
N VAL A 193 4.96 14.38 -12.36
CA VAL A 193 5.42 14.94 -11.08
C VAL A 193 4.29 15.59 -10.27
N LYS A 194 3.48 16.44 -10.90
CA LYS A 194 2.35 17.11 -10.23
C LYS A 194 1.29 16.12 -9.74
N GLN A 195 1.00 15.09 -10.52
CA GLN A 195 0.02 14.07 -10.16
C GLN A 195 0.52 13.22 -9.00
N SER A 196 1.80 12.78 -9.04
CA SER A 196 2.45 12.06 -7.95
C SER A 196 2.41 12.88 -6.65
N PHE A 197 2.73 14.18 -6.73
CA PHE A 197 2.67 15.07 -5.57
C PHE A 197 1.27 15.12 -4.93
N ASN A 198 0.20 15.17 -5.74
CA ASN A 198 -1.18 15.16 -5.23
C ASN A 198 -1.51 13.84 -4.52
N VAL A 199 -1.05 12.70 -5.05
CA VAL A 199 -1.22 11.38 -4.41
C VAL A 199 -0.47 11.34 -3.07
N LEU A 200 0.79 11.79 -3.03
CA LEU A 200 1.59 11.84 -1.80
C LEU A 200 0.97 12.77 -0.74
N LYS A 201 0.42 13.91 -1.17
CA LYS A 201 -0.31 14.83 -0.28
C LYS A 201 -1.56 14.17 0.30
N LEU A 202 -2.29 13.39 -0.51
CA LEU A 202 -3.47 12.65 -0.04
C LEU A 202 -3.07 11.58 1.00
N ILE A 203 -1.97 10.87 0.80
CA ILE A 203 -1.43 9.89 1.76
C ILE A 203 -1.08 10.58 3.08
N HIS A 204 -0.40 11.71 3.02
CA HIS A 204 -0.09 12.52 4.20
C HIS A 204 -1.38 12.96 4.93
N THR A 205 -2.41 13.37 4.20
CA THR A 205 -3.72 13.73 4.77
C THR A 205 -4.41 12.52 5.43
N ALA A 206 -4.33 11.34 4.83
CA ALA A 206 -4.86 10.10 5.39
C ALA A 206 -4.16 9.74 6.72
N ARG A 207 -2.83 9.84 6.75
CA ARG A 207 -2.03 9.66 7.97
C ARG A 207 -2.45 10.64 9.07
N ALA A 208 -2.62 11.92 8.75
CA ALA A 208 -3.05 12.95 9.71
C ALA A 208 -4.45 12.67 10.30
N LYS A 209 -5.29 11.88 9.59
CA LYS A 209 -6.58 11.37 10.07
C LYS A 209 -6.46 10.06 10.87
N GLY A 210 -5.24 9.61 11.20
CA GLY A 210 -4.97 8.40 11.98
C GLY A 210 -5.00 7.09 11.16
N ILE A 211 -5.03 7.16 9.84
CA ILE A 211 -4.98 5.98 8.97
C ILE A 211 -3.52 5.53 8.82
N SER A 212 -3.25 4.27 9.07
CA SER A 212 -1.94 3.66 8.84
C SER A 212 -1.79 3.27 7.38
N VAL A 213 -0.61 3.46 6.80
CA VAL A 213 -0.40 3.26 5.36
C VAL A 213 0.80 2.35 5.12
N ILE A 214 0.62 1.31 4.31
CA ILE A 214 1.71 0.57 3.67
C ILE A 214 1.85 1.10 2.26
N PHE A 215 2.92 1.86 2.02
CA PHE A 215 3.23 2.47 0.72
C PHE A 215 4.27 1.61 0.00
N ILE A 216 3.85 0.92 -1.06
CA ILE A 216 4.70 -0.02 -1.78
C ILE A 216 5.15 0.63 -3.07
N THR A 217 6.48 0.70 -3.27
CA THR A 217 7.05 1.26 -4.49
C THR A 217 8.50 0.82 -4.67
N HIS A 218 9.00 0.94 -5.90
CA HIS A 218 10.43 0.88 -6.21
C HIS A 218 11.06 2.29 -6.28
N ASN A 219 10.26 3.36 -6.16
CA ASN A 219 10.73 4.75 -6.26
C ASN A 219 11.00 5.36 -4.88
N VAL A 220 12.27 5.33 -4.46
CA VAL A 220 12.73 5.91 -3.18
C VAL A 220 12.46 7.42 -3.11
N HIS A 221 12.52 8.14 -4.25
CA HIS A 221 12.27 9.59 -4.26
C HIS A 221 10.83 9.94 -3.88
N HIS A 222 9.88 9.05 -4.09
CA HIS A 222 8.49 9.21 -3.65
C HIS A 222 8.27 8.67 -2.24
N ALA A 223 8.93 7.57 -1.86
CA ALA A 223 8.77 6.94 -0.56
C ALA A 223 9.41 7.73 0.58
N TYR A 224 10.67 8.14 0.40
CA TYR A 224 11.46 8.75 1.48
C TYR A 224 10.87 10.04 2.08
N PRO A 225 10.28 10.97 1.28
CA PRO A 225 9.66 12.18 1.84
C PRO A 225 8.49 11.93 2.79
N ILE A 226 7.69 10.89 2.54
CA ILE A 226 6.44 10.62 3.26
C ILE A 226 6.55 9.47 4.28
N GLY A 227 7.55 8.59 4.13
CA GLY A 227 7.74 7.41 4.97
C GLY A 227 8.25 7.76 6.36
N ASP A 228 7.79 7.04 7.36
CA ASP A 228 8.33 7.03 8.73
C ASP A 228 9.30 5.87 8.91
N SER A 229 8.97 4.71 8.32
CA SER A 229 9.81 3.51 8.30
C SER A 229 9.88 2.87 6.91
N PHE A 230 10.92 2.08 6.69
CA PHE A 230 11.27 1.49 5.40
C PHE A 230 11.66 0.03 5.59
N THR A 231 10.89 -0.90 4.99
CA THR A 231 11.31 -2.30 4.85
C THR A 231 11.79 -2.53 3.43
N LEU A 232 13.01 -3.03 3.30
CA LEU A 232 13.58 -3.37 2.01
C LEU A 232 13.40 -4.87 1.75
N LEU A 233 12.77 -5.19 0.63
CA LEU A 233 12.52 -6.56 0.20
C LEU A 233 13.40 -6.92 -0.99
N ASN A 234 14.08 -8.06 -0.92
CA ASN A 234 14.88 -8.60 -2.01
C ASN A 234 14.68 -10.11 -2.12
N ARG A 235 14.31 -10.61 -3.30
CA ARG A 235 14.12 -12.04 -3.61
C ARG A 235 13.31 -12.78 -2.53
N GLY A 236 12.22 -12.18 -2.08
CA GLY A 236 11.30 -12.75 -1.09
C GLY A 236 11.76 -12.66 0.36
N LYS A 237 12.86 -11.99 0.66
CA LYS A 237 13.40 -11.80 2.02
C LYS A 237 13.45 -10.34 2.38
N SER A 238 13.24 -10.02 3.66
CA SER A 238 13.51 -8.70 4.19
C SER A 238 15.02 -8.53 4.41
N LEU A 239 15.59 -7.44 3.87
CA LEU A 239 16.95 -7.01 4.17
C LEU A 239 17.04 -6.23 5.49
N GLY A 240 15.91 -5.81 6.03
CA GLY A 240 15.80 -5.06 7.27
C GLY A 240 14.65 -4.06 7.23
N THR A 241 14.30 -3.56 8.40
CA THR A 241 13.36 -2.44 8.60
C THR A 241 14.10 -1.31 9.31
N PHE A 242 14.01 -0.12 8.77
CA PHE A 242 14.73 1.07 9.21
C PHE A 242 13.75 2.20 9.43
N THR A 243 14.04 3.08 10.39
CA THR A 243 13.32 4.34 10.56
C THR A 243 14.03 5.47 9.81
N LYS A 244 13.32 6.56 9.57
CA LYS A 244 13.87 7.73 8.87
C LYS A 244 15.08 8.35 9.61
N GLU A 245 15.16 8.13 10.92
CA GLU A 245 16.28 8.60 11.76
C GLU A 245 17.51 7.69 11.64
N THR A 246 17.33 6.42 11.25
CA THR A 246 18.40 5.40 11.24
C THR A 246 18.96 5.11 9.86
N ILE A 247 18.33 5.58 8.79
CA ILE A 247 18.78 5.35 7.41
C ILE A 247 18.63 6.61 6.57
N SER A 248 19.64 6.95 5.81
CA SER A 248 19.61 8.04 4.83
C SER A 248 18.95 7.58 3.53
N LYS A 249 18.53 8.56 2.72
CA LYS A 249 17.95 8.27 1.39
C LYS A 249 18.94 7.58 0.47
N ASP A 250 20.22 7.96 0.53
CA ASP A 250 21.27 7.42 -0.33
C ASP A 250 21.56 5.96 0.05
N GLU A 251 21.60 5.64 1.35
CA GLU A 251 21.72 4.25 1.83
C GLU A 251 20.55 3.38 1.38
N VAL A 252 19.32 3.89 1.40
CA VAL A 252 18.15 3.16 0.86
C VAL A 252 18.32 2.89 -0.63
N LEU A 253 18.78 3.88 -1.40
CA LEU A 253 19.04 3.73 -2.83
C LEU A 253 20.12 2.68 -3.09
N ASP A 254 21.23 2.73 -2.35
CA ASP A 254 22.34 1.78 -2.48
C ASP A 254 21.90 0.34 -2.15
N MET A 255 21.12 0.17 -1.08
CA MET A 255 20.59 -1.15 -0.72
C MET A 255 19.62 -1.70 -1.78
N MET A 256 18.79 -0.84 -2.38
CA MET A 256 17.89 -1.24 -3.46
C MET A 256 18.62 -1.57 -4.77
N ALA A 257 19.68 -0.83 -5.08
CA ALA A 257 20.51 -1.07 -6.25
C ALA A 257 21.36 -2.36 -6.14
N GLY A 258 21.25 -3.10 -5.03
CA GLY A 258 22.05 -4.30 -4.81
C GLY A 258 23.49 -4.00 -4.38
N GLY A 259 23.79 -2.77 -3.94
CA GLY A 259 25.04 -2.30 -3.34
C GLY A 259 26.31 -3.03 -3.81
N ALA A 260 26.75 -4.03 -3.04
CA ALA A 260 27.95 -4.82 -3.33
C ALA A 260 27.85 -5.67 -4.63
N GLU A 261 26.64 -6.13 -5.01
CA GLU A 261 26.43 -6.93 -6.23
C GLU A 261 26.57 -6.04 -7.48
N MET A 262 26.05 -4.82 -7.44
CA MET A 262 26.20 -3.83 -8.52
C MET A 262 27.65 -3.37 -8.65
N GLN A 263 28.36 -3.07 -7.56
CA GLN A 263 29.78 -2.69 -7.60
C GLN A 263 30.65 -3.83 -8.19
N LYS A 264 30.34 -5.09 -7.86
CA LYS A 264 31.02 -6.24 -8.45
C LYS A 264 30.78 -6.33 -9.98
N MET A 265 29.52 -6.14 -10.42
CA MET A 265 29.17 -6.14 -11.84
C MET A 265 29.84 -5.00 -12.60
N ILE A 266 29.91 -3.80 -12.02
CA ILE A 266 30.62 -2.65 -12.60
C ILE A 266 32.11 -2.96 -12.73
N GLY A 267 32.73 -3.52 -11.68
CA GLY A 267 34.14 -3.92 -11.71
C GLY A 267 34.43 -5.01 -12.77
N GLU A 268 33.48 -5.94 -12.98
CA GLU A 268 33.61 -6.95 -14.06
C GLU A 268 33.48 -6.32 -15.45
N LEU A 269 32.63 -5.29 -15.63
CA LEU A 269 32.50 -4.56 -16.91
C LEU A 269 33.71 -3.66 -17.19
N GLU A 270 34.25 -2.99 -16.17
CA GLU A 270 35.45 -2.15 -16.30
C GLU A 270 36.75 -2.97 -16.47
N GLY A 271 36.79 -4.20 -15.90
CA GLY A 271 37.90 -5.14 -16.06
C GLY A 271 37.86 -5.97 -17.34
N ALA A 272 36.74 -5.97 -18.06
CA ALA A 272 36.64 -6.54 -19.41
C ALA A 272 37.14 -5.52 -20.41
N GLU A 273 38.46 -5.41 -20.58
CA GLU A 273 39.02 -4.71 -21.74
C GLU A 273 38.49 -5.36 -23.01
N ILE A 274 37.78 -4.56 -23.84
CA ILE A 274 37.30 -4.92 -25.20
C ILE A 274 38.48 -4.99 -26.17
#